data_ced0a71b475e518b96bbffffe47069b7
#
_entry.id   ced0a71b475e518b96bbffffe47069b7
#
_cell.length_a   1.000
_cell.length_b   1.000
_cell.length_c   1.000
_cell.angle_alpha   90.00
_cell.angle_beta   90.00
_cell.angle_gamma   90.00
#
_symmetry.space_group_name_H-M   'P 1'
#
loop_
_entity.id
_entity.type
_entity.pdbx_description
1 polymer ?
#
loop_
_entity_poly.entity_id
_entity_poly.type
_entity_poly.pdbx_seq_one_letter_code
_entity_poly.pdbx_strand_id
1 'polypeptide(L)'
;MDASPRSRHRRRKSSAHLARLSRSRPRSTPEQIRDFRLNSPRLRLISVWLVLVAGMLGLGSRLAYLQLVIADDLQVIAQEQQAIQATPRTSRRQMVDRQGNVIAMDRVVYTLYVHPMLFKKPSSTIAQSISTVLGLDPKQLTRKFAAEESGIQLSTDISEETAKRLRGLRLDGLDLLPSPKRVYPQSALFSQVTGYIDLEGQPKAGIELALQEQLSYDDPKVGEPTPLQHVTRDDLQMQLTIDSRLQRIAQDNLAKTVAEYGAKRGALLVMDSRTGEILTMAIAPTYDPNKYYDANIEYFRNWAVSDLYEPGSTFKPINVAIALEDKAITATDLVNDAGRIQIGKWPIQNVDYSTNGPRGPISITDVLRYSSNVGMVRIMERLPRANYYEWLEQKLGLGDRTGIDLPGETNGQIKARDQFVGSEVEAATTSFGQGFSLTVLQLAQLHGSLANRGKLVTPHVVRGLTNAEGEITWAPERAAAKQIFSPETTRIVLDMMKDVVNDGTGSAAKLDGYQVAGKTGTAQKATEYGTYGDQRITSFVSIAPVSDPRYVVLAVIDEPQGENAYGGTVAAPLVKKVLESLVVLEGIAPDASSPSSRQQQQQPDANQN
;
A
#
# COMPACT_ATOMS: atom_id res chain seq x y z
N MET A 1 -37.79 -16.57 20.69
CA MET A 1 -37.74 -17.19 22.03
C MET A 1 -36.44 -16.73 22.62
N ASP A 2 -36.56 -15.74 23.30
CA ASP A 2 -36.45 -15.32 24.71
C ASP A 2 -34.98 -15.11 25.11
N ALA A 3 -34.58 -14.14 25.79
CA ALA A 3 -35.10 -12.86 26.31
C ALA A 3 -33.92 -12.18 27.03
N SER A 4 -33.85 -10.93 26.88
CA SER A 4 -33.02 -10.05 27.74
C SER A 4 -33.56 -10.05 29.18
N PRO A 5 -32.80 -9.64 30.21
CA PRO A 5 -33.30 -8.42 30.82
C PRO A 5 -32.26 -7.38 31.29
N ARG A 6 -32.74 -6.15 31.20
CA ARG A 6 -32.31 -4.91 31.86
C ARG A 6 -32.47 -4.98 33.38
N SER A 7 -31.66 -4.30 34.16
CA SER A 7 -32.05 -3.85 35.51
C SER A 7 -31.60 -2.40 35.77
N ARG A 8 -32.61 -1.59 36.02
CA ARG A 8 -32.59 -0.25 36.64
C ARG A 8 -32.45 -0.37 38.14
N HIS A 9 -31.86 0.61 38.80
CA HIS A 9 -32.12 0.96 40.20
C HIS A 9 -32.04 2.47 40.37
N ARG A 10 -33.02 3.07 40.62
CA ARG A 10 -34.06 3.43 41.64
C ARG A 10 -33.45 3.93 42.98
N ARG A 11 -33.74 5.23 43.11
CA ARG A 11 -33.77 6.03 44.36
C ARG A 11 -34.58 5.40 45.48
N ARG A 12 -34.24 5.71 46.71
CA ARG A 12 -35.23 5.79 47.81
C ARG A 12 -34.88 6.89 48.83
N LYS A 13 -35.88 7.74 49.07
CA LYS A 13 -36.09 8.67 50.18
C LYS A 13 -36.72 7.90 51.33
N SER A 14 -36.54 8.37 52.58
CA SER A 14 -37.53 8.45 53.67
C SER A 14 -36.90 9.22 54.81
N SER A 15 -37.36 10.36 55.32
CA SER A 15 -38.55 10.85 56.02
C SER A 15 -38.81 10.18 57.37
N ALA A 16 -38.60 11.04 58.39
CA ALA A 16 -39.46 11.40 59.54
C ALA A 16 -39.57 10.47 60.76
N HIS A 17 -39.40 11.01 61.93
CA HIS A 17 -40.43 11.29 62.96
C HIS A 17 -39.81 11.79 64.29
N LEU A 18 -40.13 13.02 64.71
CA LEU A 18 -40.91 13.45 65.84
C LEU A 18 -40.85 12.60 67.14
N ALA A 19 -40.41 13.22 68.20
CA ALA A 19 -41.16 13.22 69.49
C ALA A 19 -40.66 14.33 70.44
N ARG A 20 -41.63 15.06 70.98
CA ARG A 20 -41.59 16.07 72.04
C ARG A 20 -41.23 15.46 73.40
N LEU A 21 -40.75 16.31 74.33
CA LEU A 21 -41.23 16.53 75.72
C LEU A 21 -40.33 17.57 76.37
N SER A 22 -40.80 18.50 76.85
CA SER A 22 -41.26 19.54 77.76
C SER A 22 -40.53 19.63 79.10
N ARG A 23 -40.41 20.94 79.58
CA ARG A 23 -40.26 21.46 80.97
C ARG A 23 -38.84 21.59 81.47
N SER A 24 -38.35 22.66 82.05
CA SER A 24 -38.92 23.75 82.87
C SER A 24 -37.89 24.86 83.04
N ARG A 25 -38.33 26.08 83.30
CA ARG A 25 -37.49 27.26 83.68
C ARG A 25 -37.06 27.17 85.12
N PRO A 26 -35.96 27.90 85.54
CA PRO A 26 -36.25 29.17 86.15
C PRO A 26 -35.31 30.35 85.76
N ARG A 27 -35.75 31.53 86.14
CA ARG A 27 -35.25 32.88 85.96
C ARG A 27 -33.89 33.13 86.61
N SER A 28 -33.04 33.98 85.99
CA SER A 28 -32.22 34.96 86.64
C SER A 28 -31.87 36.13 85.67
N THR A 29 -31.95 37.28 86.18
CA THR A 29 -31.85 38.66 85.81
C THR A 29 -30.82 39.15 84.78
N PRO A 30 -31.02 40.32 84.15
CA PRO A 30 -30.39 40.76 82.89
C PRO A 30 -29.08 41.55 83.16
N GLU A 31 -28.03 41.19 82.47
CA GLU A 31 -26.91 42.11 82.24
C GLU A 31 -27.02 42.77 80.88
N GLN A 32 -26.95 44.09 80.91
CA GLN A 32 -27.07 44.98 79.76
C GLN A 32 -25.85 44.80 78.82
N ILE A 33 -26.09 44.18 77.68
CA ILE A 33 -25.21 44.29 76.55
C ILE A 33 -25.70 45.47 75.70
N ARG A 34 -24.89 46.52 75.62
CA ARG A 34 -25.11 47.66 74.76
C ARG A 34 -25.15 47.20 73.31
N ASP A 35 -26.34 47.16 72.73
CA ASP A 35 -26.58 47.04 71.29
C ASP A 35 -26.06 48.31 70.59
N PHE A 36 -24.93 48.20 69.92
CA PHE A 36 -24.47 49.20 68.95
C PHE A 36 -25.33 49.03 67.70
N ARG A 37 -26.55 49.58 67.71
CA ARG A 37 -27.40 49.67 66.52
C ARG A 37 -26.84 50.78 65.61
N LEU A 38 -26.12 50.40 64.57
CA LEU A 38 -25.83 51.18 63.38
C LEU A 38 -27.14 51.45 62.60
N ASN A 39 -28.00 52.31 63.07
CA ASN A 39 -29.33 52.54 62.53
C ASN A 39 -29.47 53.94 61.93
N SER A 40 -28.45 54.40 61.18
CA SER A 40 -28.62 55.57 60.32
C SER A 40 -28.47 55.13 58.85
N PRO A 41 -29.44 55.41 57.95
CA PRO A 41 -29.35 55.08 56.53
C PRO A 41 -28.08 55.68 55.86
N ARG A 42 -27.55 56.74 56.39
CA ARG A 42 -26.26 57.34 55.92
C ARG A 42 -25.05 56.47 56.17
N LEU A 43 -24.94 55.77 57.30
CA LEU A 43 -23.83 54.87 57.60
C LEU A 43 -23.87 53.60 56.71
N ARG A 44 -25.04 53.11 56.41
CA ARG A 44 -25.18 51.99 55.44
C ARG A 44 -24.80 52.38 54.01
N LEU A 45 -25.21 53.60 53.57
CA LEU A 45 -24.78 54.18 52.30
C LEU A 45 -23.25 54.36 52.22
N ILE A 46 -22.62 54.88 53.29
CA ILE A 46 -21.19 55.05 53.38
C ILE A 46 -20.48 53.70 53.35
N SER A 47 -20.98 52.66 54.06
CA SER A 47 -20.35 51.34 54.02
C SER A 47 -20.47 50.69 52.67
N VAL A 48 -21.60 50.79 51.96
CA VAL A 48 -21.75 50.30 50.59
C VAL A 48 -20.84 51.06 49.64
N TRP A 49 -20.74 52.39 49.80
CA TRP A 49 -19.84 53.20 48.97
C TRP A 49 -18.35 52.83 49.20
N LEU A 50 -17.93 52.62 50.45
CA LEU A 50 -16.57 52.15 50.79
C LEU A 50 -16.25 50.80 50.19
N VAL A 51 -17.20 49.83 50.20
CA VAL A 51 -17.04 48.53 49.59
C VAL A 51 -16.90 48.65 48.07
N LEU A 52 -17.69 49.51 47.43
CA LEU A 52 -17.60 49.76 45.98
C LEU A 52 -16.28 50.42 45.62
N VAL A 53 -15.82 51.43 46.37
CA VAL A 53 -14.51 52.10 46.16
C VAL A 53 -13.36 51.11 46.38
N ALA A 54 -13.40 50.28 47.43
CA ALA A 54 -12.42 49.25 47.68
C ALA A 54 -12.41 48.21 46.53
N GLY A 55 -13.58 47.83 46.03
CA GLY A 55 -13.70 46.94 44.86
C GLY A 55 -13.13 47.58 43.59
N MET A 56 -13.42 48.86 43.33
CA MET A 56 -12.83 49.57 42.18
C MET A 56 -11.30 49.73 42.30
N LEU A 57 -10.81 50.02 43.49
CA LEU A 57 -9.36 50.10 43.74
C LEU A 57 -8.69 48.73 43.57
N GLY A 58 -9.33 47.65 44.01
CA GLY A 58 -8.86 46.27 43.80
C GLY A 58 -8.80 45.91 42.33
N LEU A 59 -9.86 46.23 41.58
CA LEU A 59 -9.90 46.01 40.12
C LEU A 59 -8.86 46.86 39.38
N GLY A 60 -8.74 48.16 39.74
CA GLY A 60 -7.73 49.05 39.15
C GLY A 60 -6.30 48.59 39.43
N SER A 61 -6.02 48.15 40.66
CA SER A 61 -4.72 47.59 41.02
C SER A 61 -4.42 46.30 40.29
N ARG A 62 -5.44 45.44 40.12
CA ARG A 62 -5.30 44.20 39.32
C ARG A 62 -5.05 44.49 37.84
N LEU A 63 -5.77 45.46 37.27
CA LEU A 63 -5.58 45.90 35.90
C LEU A 63 -4.19 46.50 35.69
N ALA A 64 -3.74 47.37 36.60
CA ALA A 64 -2.39 47.90 36.56
C ALA A 64 -1.31 46.81 36.67
N TYR A 65 -1.50 45.86 37.55
CA TYR A 65 -0.60 44.69 37.64
C TYR A 65 -0.54 43.90 36.35
N LEU A 66 -1.69 43.62 35.72
CA LEU A 66 -1.76 42.88 34.42
C LEU A 66 -1.09 43.67 33.28
N GLN A 67 -1.25 45.00 33.28
CA GLN A 67 -0.76 45.86 32.19
C GLN A 67 0.69 46.34 32.36
N LEU A 68 1.21 46.45 33.61
CA LEU A 68 2.52 47.04 33.87
C LEU A 68 3.56 46.04 34.37
N VAL A 69 3.12 44.94 35.00
CA VAL A 69 4.05 43.98 35.62
C VAL A 69 4.17 42.70 34.83
N ILE A 70 3.06 42.18 34.32
CA ILE A 70 3.08 40.90 33.58
C ILE A 70 2.65 41.04 32.11
N ALA A 71 2.60 42.29 31.59
CA ALA A 71 2.21 42.52 30.19
C ALA A 71 3.13 41.83 29.21
N ASP A 72 4.43 41.86 29.45
CA ASP A 72 5.43 41.21 28.57
C ASP A 72 5.28 39.71 28.60
N ASP A 73 5.08 39.09 29.77
CA ASP A 73 4.84 37.64 29.88
C ASP A 73 3.54 37.21 29.19
N LEU A 74 2.46 38.01 29.34
CA LEU A 74 1.19 37.77 28.69
C LEU A 74 1.26 37.95 27.17
N GLN A 75 2.10 38.89 26.68
CA GLN A 75 2.36 39.04 25.25
C GLN A 75 3.12 37.86 24.68
N VAL A 76 4.10 37.33 25.40
CA VAL A 76 4.80 36.10 24.99
C VAL A 76 3.84 34.92 24.93
N ILE A 77 3.01 34.70 25.95
CA ILE A 77 2.00 33.64 25.97
C ILE A 77 0.97 33.83 24.85
N ALA A 78 0.54 35.06 24.57
CA ALA A 78 -0.39 35.37 23.49
C ALA A 78 0.25 35.14 22.11
N GLN A 79 1.54 35.46 21.95
CA GLN A 79 2.30 35.15 20.74
C GLN A 79 2.49 33.64 20.55
N GLU A 80 2.75 32.89 21.62
CA GLU A 80 2.81 31.42 21.58
C GLU A 80 1.45 30.80 21.27
N GLN A 81 0.34 31.37 21.76
CA GLN A 81 -1.02 30.91 21.43
C GLN A 81 -1.48 31.35 20.03
N GLN A 82 -1.01 32.46 19.53
CA GLN A 82 -1.29 32.96 18.17
C GLN A 82 -0.33 32.40 17.14
N ALA A 83 0.84 31.93 17.53
CA ALA A 83 1.65 31.09 16.68
C ALA A 83 0.80 29.84 16.36
N ILE A 84 0.24 29.81 15.16
CA ILE A 84 -0.39 28.61 14.62
C ILE A 84 0.63 27.51 14.88
N GLN A 85 0.30 26.55 15.74
CA GLN A 85 1.06 25.31 15.90
C GLN A 85 0.90 24.53 14.59
N ALA A 86 1.51 25.04 13.54
CA ALA A 86 1.85 24.21 12.40
C ALA A 86 2.82 23.17 12.97
N THR A 87 2.33 21.96 13.20
CA THR A 87 3.20 20.83 13.52
C THR A 87 4.33 20.85 12.49
N PRO A 88 5.58 21.06 12.92
CA PRO A 88 6.68 21.16 11.97
C PRO A 88 6.72 19.86 11.17
N ARG A 89 6.58 19.96 9.85
CA ARG A 89 6.70 18.79 8.99
C ARG A 89 8.11 18.26 9.11
N THR A 90 8.25 17.01 9.53
CA THR A 90 9.55 16.35 9.63
C THR A 90 10.04 16.02 8.23
N SER A 91 11.28 16.41 7.93
CA SER A 91 11.95 15.98 6.69
C SER A 91 12.10 14.48 6.67
N ARG A 92 12.06 13.89 5.48
CA ARG A 92 12.12 12.44 5.27
C ARG A 92 13.30 12.09 4.38
N ARG A 93 13.94 10.94 4.67
CA ARG A 93 14.99 10.37 3.82
C ARG A 93 14.47 10.13 2.41
N GLN A 94 15.32 10.32 1.43
CA GLN A 94 14.94 10.01 0.06
C GLN A 94 14.78 8.50 -0.15
N MET A 95 13.91 8.12 -1.09
CA MET A 95 13.82 6.76 -1.59
C MET A 95 14.49 6.68 -2.96
N VAL A 96 15.25 5.62 -3.17
CA VAL A 96 15.93 5.35 -4.43
C VAL A 96 15.61 3.94 -4.93
N ASP A 97 15.71 3.72 -6.23
CA ASP A 97 15.60 2.38 -6.82
C ASP A 97 16.87 1.54 -6.56
N ARG A 98 16.90 0.33 -7.09
CA ARG A 98 18.06 -0.58 -6.94
C ARG A 98 19.36 -0.05 -7.55
N GLN A 99 19.29 0.92 -8.47
CA GLN A 99 20.45 1.58 -9.11
C GLN A 99 20.80 2.94 -8.49
N GLY A 100 20.04 3.42 -7.47
CA GLY A 100 20.25 4.73 -6.85
C GLY A 100 19.50 5.88 -7.52
N ASN A 101 18.58 5.62 -8.47
CA ASN A 101 17.76 6.66 -9.07
C ASN A 101 16.68 7.12 -8.08
N VAL A 102 16.49 8.43 -7.95
CA VAL A 102 15.55 9.02 -6.99
C VAL A 102 14.10 8.71 -7.37
N ILE A 103 13.37 8.11 -6.42
CA ILE A 103 11.94 7.78 -6.52
C ILE A 103 11.09 8.78 -5.74
N ALA A 104 11.54 9.16 -4.53
CA ALA A 104 10.87 10.15 -3.69
C ALA A 104 11.91 10.94 -2.90
N MET A 105 11.69 12.26 -2.78
CA MET A 105 12.59 13.17 -2.05
C MET A 105 11.81 14.34 -1.48
N ASP A 106 12.38 14.99 -0.47
CA ASP A 106 11.85 16.24 0.03
C ASP A 106 12.48 17.43 -0.69
N ARG A 107 11.65 18.41 -1.00
CA ARG A 107 12.06 19.70 -1.54
C ARG A 107 11.59 20.80 -0.59
N VAL A 108 12.44 21.78 -0.33
CA VAL A 108 12.05 22.98 0.43
C VAL A 108 11.08 23.80 -0.41
N VAL A 109 9.93 24.09 0.15
CA VAL A 109 8.93 25.03 -0.37
C VAL A 109 8.62 26.07 0.69
N TYR A 110 8.01 27.18 0.29
CA TYR A 110 7.67 28.26 1.21
C TYR A 110 6.17 28.51 1.22
N THR A 111 5.65 28.82 2.41
CA THR A 111 4.31 29.36 2.60
C THR A 111 4.41 30.84 2.87
N LEU A 112 3.71 31.67 2.09
CA LEU A 112 3.64 33.09 2.29
C LEU A 112 2.50 33.46 3.23
N TYR A 113 2.85 34.00 4.39
CA TYR A 113 1.93 34.69 5.28
C TYR A 113 2.08 36.19 5.12
N VAL A 114 0.96 36.90 5.27
CA VAL A 114 0.92 38.35 5.17
C VAL A 114 0.25 38.95 6.40
N HIS A 115 0.85 40.02 6.92
CA HIS A 115 0.44 40.70 8.13
C HIS A 115 0.15 42.19 7.81
N PRO A 116 -1.09 42.54 7.34
CA PRO A 116 -1.43 43.90 6.93
C PRO A 116 -1.17 44.93 7.99
N MET A 117 -1.31 44.63 9.28
CA MET A 117 -0.98 45.52 10.39
C MET A 117 0.48 45.99 10.40
N LEU A 118 1.39 45.27 9.76
CA LEU A 118 2.82 45.61 9.69
C LEU A 118 3.18 46.38 8.40
N PHE A 119 2.21 46.69 7.53
CA PHE A 119 2.49 47.40 6.29
C PHE A 119 2.90 48.85 6.51
N LYS A 120 4.04 49.22 5.94
CA LYS A 120 4.48 50.62 5.88
C LYS A 120 4.04 51.34 4.60
N LYS A 121 3.55 50.60 3.61
CA LYS A 121 3.01 51.10 2.34
C LYS A 121 1.51 50.79 2.23
N PRO A 122 0.75 51.51 1.39
CA PRO A 122 -0.66 51.23 1.17
C PRO A 122 -0.87 49.77 0.76
N SER A 123 -1.89 49.12 1.30
CA SER A 123 -2.25 47.68 0.99
C SER A 123 -2.40 47.42 -0.49
N SER A 124 -2.91 48.39 -1.26
CA SER A 124 -3.05 48.29 -2.73
C SER A 124 -1.69 48.21 -3.45
N THR A 125 -0.68 48.93 -2.96
CA THR A 125 0.68 48.91 -3.52
C THR A 125 1.36 47.58 -3.23
N ILE A 126 1.20 47.06 -2.02
CA ILE A 126 1.72 45.74 -1.61
C ILE A 126 1.02 44.61 -2.41
N ALA A 127 -0.32 44.69 -2.53
CA ALA A 127 -1.10 43.76 -3.33
C ALA A 127 -0.62 43.72 -4.78
N GLN A 128 -0.35 44.88 -5.40
CA GLN A 128 0.15 44.94 -6.77
C GLN A 128 1.56 44.32 -6.90
N SER A 129 2.44 44.56 -5.93
CA SER A 129 3.80 44.02 -5.95
C SER A 129 3.80 42.48 -5.81
N ILE A 130 3.00 41.94 -4.89
CA ILE A 130 2.84 40.51 -4.70
C ILE A 130 2.20 39.87 -5.93
N SER A 131 1.17 40.51 -6.48
CA SER A 131 0.46 40.07 -7.70
C SER A 131 1.40 39.86 -8.87
N THR A 132 2.35 40.76 -9.07
CA THR A 132 3.35 40.66 -10.16
C THR A 132 4.24 39.41 -10.04
N VAL A 133 4.49 38.93 -8.83
CA VAL A 133 5.34 37.76 -8.59
C VAL A 133 4.55 36.45 -8.59
N LEU A 134 3.35 36.46 -7.97
CA LEU A 134 2.53 35.25 -7.76
C LEU A 134 1.42 35.06 -8.81
N GLY A 135 1.14 36.05 -9.67
CA GLY A 135 0.05 35.98 -10.65
C GLY A 135 -1.35 36.06 -10.05
N LEU A 136 -1.49 36.54 -8.81
CA LEU A 136 -2.78 36.66 -8.11
C LEU A 136 -3.48 37.98 -8.46
N ASP A 137 -4.81 38.03 -8.37
CA ASP A 137 -5.58 39.27 -8.62
C ASP A 137 -5.33 40.33 -7.51
N PRO A 138 -4.77 41.49 -7.83
CA PRO A 138 -4.45 42.54 -6.85
C PRO A 138 -5.70 43.09 -6.15
N LYS A 139 -6.86 43.10 -6.80
CA LYS A 139 -8.13 43.55 -6.18
C LYS A 139 -8.60 42.57 -5.11
N GLN A 140 -8.47 41.27 -5.36
CA GLN A 140 -8.79 40.23 -4.38
C GLN A 140 -7.83 40.30 -3.18
N LEU A 141 -6.53 40.49 -3.43
CA LEU A 141 -5.53 40.65 -2.36
C LEU A 141 -5.85 41.86 -1.50
N THR A 142 -6.15 43.03 -2.11
CA THR A 142 -6.49 44.25 -1.36
C THR A 142 -7.73 44.03 -0.48
N ARG A 143 -8.75 43.31 -0.94
CA ARG A 143 -9.92 42.98 -0.14
C ARG A 143 -9.58 42.07 1.06
N LYS A 144 -8.74 41.04 0.84
CA LYS A 144 -8.26 40.16 1.92
C LYS A 144 -7.49 40.93 2.98
N PHE A 145 -6.60 41.86 2.56
CA PHE A 145 -5.82 42.70 3.48
C PHE A 145 -6.67 43.70 4.26
N ALA A 146 -7.86 44.04 3.76
CA ALA A 146 -8.79 44.88 4.49
C ALA A 146 -9.70 44.08 5.45
N ALA A 147 -9.84 42.79 5.24
CA ALA A 147 -10.70 41.92 6.05
C ALA A 147 -9.99 41.35 7.28
N GLU A 148 -8.68 41.13 7.19
CA GLU A 148 -7.86 40.51 8.23
C GLU A 148 -6.59 41.32 8.49
N GLU A 149 -6.26 41.53 9.76
CA GLU A 149 -5.13 42.39 10.16
C GLU A 149 -3.78 41.65 10.16
N SER A 150 -3.80 40.32 10.29
CA SER A 150 -2.57 39.52 10.43
C SER A 150 -2.81 38.03 10.10
N GLY A 151 -1.76 37.30 9.76
CA GLY A 151 -1.79 35.84 9.60
C GLY A 151 -2.45 35.34 8.34
N ILE A 152 -2.61 36.19 7.31
CA ILE A 152 -3.24 35.80 6.05
C ILE A 152 -2.34 34.85 5.28
N GLN A 153 -2.69 33.58 5.18
CA GLN A 153 -2.01 32.64 4.29
C GLN A 153 -2.43 32.91 2.83
N LEU A 154 -1.49 33.40 2.02
CA LEU A 154 -1.76 33.75 0.63
C LEU A 154 -1.45 32.63 -0.35
N SER A 155 -0.35 31.93 -0.15
CA SER A 155 0.09 30.89 -1.08
C SER A 155 0.96 29.88 -0.34
N THR A 156 0.79 28.63 -0.68
CA THR A 156 1.63 27.51 -0.27
C THR A 156 2.47 27.03 -1.48
N ASP A 157 3.43 26.16 -1.27
CA ASP A 157 4.24 25.53 -2.33
C ASP A 157 5.05 26.52 -3.19
N ILE A 158 5.41 27.65 -2.63
CA ILE A 158 6.24 28.65 -3.30
C ILE A 158 7.66 28.10 -3.47
N SER A 159 8.19 28.12 -4.70
CA SER A 159 9.55 27.69 -4.98
C SER A 159 10.59 28.63 -4.34
N GLU A 160 11.80 28.13 -4.09
CA GLU A 160 12.93 28.90 -3.59
C GLU A 160 13.22 30.16 -4.46
N GLU A 161 13.11 30.02 -5.79
CA GLU A 161 13.31 31.13 -6.73
C GLU A 161 12.24 32.22 -6.53
N THR A 162 10.97 31.81 -6.44
CA THR A 162 9.86 32.74 -6.20
C THR A 162 9.96 33.39 -4.81
N ALA A 163 10.36 32.61 -3.79
CA ALA A 163 10.60 33.13 -2.45
C ALA A 163 11.74 34.17 -2.43
N LYS A 164 12.84 33.94 -3.16
CA LYS A 164 13.92 34.94 -3.34
C LYS A 164 13.40 36.22 -4.00
N ARG A 165 12.54 36.10 -5.03
CA ARG A 165 11.93 37.26 -5.68
C ARG A 165 11.04 38.05 -4.73
N LEU A 166 10.21 37.35 -3.91
CA LEU A 166 9.37 38.00 -2.89
C LEU A 166 10.21 38.71 -1.81
N ARG A 167 11.27 38.07 -1.29
CA ARG A 167 12.21 38.71 -0.35
C ARG A 167 12.89 39.93 -0.96
N GLY A 168 13.20 39.86 -2.26
CA GLY A 168 13.80 40.99 -3.01
C GLY A 168 12.92 42.24 -3.10
N LEU A 169 11.60 42.12 -2.91
CA LEU A 169 10.68 43.24 -2.88
C LEU A 169 10.83 44.11 -1.62
N ARG A 170 11.47 43.58 -0.57
CA ARG A 170 11.71 44.26 0.73
C ARG A 170 10.44 44.93 1.29
N LEU A 171 9.33 44.20 1.28
CA LEU A 171 8.04 44.63 1.81
C LEU A 171 7.90 44.21 3.27
N ASP A 172 7.45 45.14 4.12
CA ASP A 172 7.13 44.83 5.51
C ASP A 172 5.84 44.01 5.60
N GLY A 173 5.74 43.12 6.59
CA GLY A 173 4.56 42.29 6.83
C GLY A 173 4.42 41.08 5.90
N LEU A 174 5.48 40.69 5.22
CA LEU A 174 5.57 39.42 4.49
C LEU A 174 6.46 38.44 5.25
N ASP A 175 5.93 37.28 5.57
CA ASP A 175 6.65 36.19 6.20
C ASP A 175 6.64 34.94 5.30
N LEU A 176 7.82 34.42 5.01
CA LEU A 176 8.04 33.25 4.15
C LEU A 176 8.55 32.11 5.01
N LEU A 177 7.64 31.26 5.44
CA LEU A 177 7.94 30.11 6.27
C LEU A 177 8.31 28.92 5.38
N PRO A 178 9.54 28.43 5.49
CA PRO A 178 9.97 27.25 4.76
C PRO A 178 9.40 25.98 5.38
N SER A 179 9.05 25.00 4.51
CA SER A 179 8.63 23.66 4.93
C SER A 179 9.10 22.59 3.93
N PRO A 180 9.38 21.36 4.36
CA PRO A 180 9.62 20.28 3.45
C PRO A 180 8.33 19.87 2.75
N LYS A 181 8.41 19.62 1.44
CA LYS A 181 7.34 19.01 0.63
C LYS A 181 7.87 17.76 -0.01
N ARG A 182 7.18 16.64 0.24
CA ARG A 182 7.47 15.37 -0.41
C ARG A 182 7.15 15.46 -1.90
N VAL A 183 8.08 15.03 -2.75
CA VAL A 183 7.95 15.05 -4.22
C VAL A 183 8.31 13.67 -4.76
N TYR A 184 7.52 13.23 -5.73
CA TYR A 184 7.71 11.97 -6.45
C TYR A 184 8.02 12.31 -7.91
N PRO A 185 9.31 12.38 -8.30
CA PRO A 185 9.73 12.92 -9.60
C PRO A 185 9.18 12.16 -10.81
N GLN A 186 8.85 10.88 -10.62
CA GLN A 186 8.32 10.01 -11.67
C GLN A 186 6.80 9.83 -11.63
N SER A 187 6.11 10.73 -10.90
CA SER A 187 4.65 10.77 -10.79
C SER A 187 4.06 9.38 -10.43
N ALA A 188 3.15 8.85 -11.22
CA ALA A 188 2.40 7.63 -10.93
C ALA A 188 3.21 6.33 -10.95
N LEU A 189 4.46 6.35 -11.46
CA LEU A 189 5.20 5.13 -11.79
C LEU A 189 5.42 4.18 -10.61
N PHE A 190 5.62 4.72 -9.41
CA PHE A 190 5.92 3.94 -8.20
C PHE A 190 4.85 4.07 -7.12
N SER A 191 3.75 4.76 -7.39
CA SER A 191 2.74 5.12 -6.39
C SER A 191 2.23 3.94 -5.56
N GLN A 192 2.10 2.76 -6.16
CA GLN A 192 1.64 1.54 -5.50
C GLN A 192 2.67 0.93 -4.53
N VAL A 193 3.93 1.29 -4.68
CA VAL A 193 5.03 0.90 -3.78
C VAL A 193 5.35 2.02 -2.81
N THR A 194 5.58 3.24 -3.30
CA THR A 194 5.93 4.38 -2.43
C THR A 194 4.79 4.79 -1.51
N GLY A 195 3.55 4.76 -2.02
CA GLY A 195 2.44 5.45 -1.38
C GLY A 195 2.53 6.96 -1.56
N TYR A 196 1.98 7.71 -0.61
CA TYR A 196 1.98 9.17 -0.63
C TYR A 196 1.90 9.78 0.78
N ILE A 197 2.30 11.06 0.85
CA ILE A 197 2.14 11.93 2.02
C ILE A 197 1.02 12.92 1.71
N ASP A 198 0.09 13.11 2.64
CA ASP A 198 -1.02 14.05 2.48
C ASP A 198 -0.60 15.53 2.71
N LEU A 199 -1.56 16.44 2.55
CA LEU A 199 -1.33 17.88 2.73
C LEU A 199 -0.97 18.25 4.17
N GLU A 200 -1.34 17.41 5.14
CA GLU A 200 -1.02 17.56 6.55
C GLU A 200 0.38 16.98 6.88
N GLY A 201 1.06 16.36 5.91
CA GLY A 201 2.38 15.73 6.09
C GLY A 201 2.32 14.32 6.66
N GLN A 202 1.14 13.67 6.63
CA GLN A 202 0.95 12.31 7.16
C GLN A 202 1.07 11.26 6.06
N PRO A 203 1.81 10.17 6.28
CA PRO A 203 1.86 9.06 5.33
C PRO A 203 0.54 8.28 5.32
N LYS A 204 0.06 7.90 4.13
CA LYS A 204 -1.25 7.24 3.96
C LYS A 204 -1.19 5.86 3.32
N ALA A 205 -0.14 5.56 2.58
CA ALA A 205 -0.03 4.31 1.84
C ALA A 205 1.43 3.92 1.60
N GLY A 206 1.65 2.71 1.11
CA GLY A 206 2.95 2.20 0.63
C GLY A 206 4.06 2.26 1.68
N ILE A 207 5.30 2.36 1.20
CA ILE A 207 6.51 2.42 2.05
C ILE A 207 6.52 3.69 2.92
N GLU A 208 5.93 4.80 2.44
CA GLU A 208 5.77 6.01 3.25
C GLU A 208 5.06 5.71 4.57
N LEU A 209 4.04 4.86 4.55
CA LEU A 209 3.28 4.44 5.74
C LEU A 209 3.98 3.30 6.49
N ALA A 210 4.39 2.24 5.78
CA ALA A 210 4.93 1.04 6.40
C ALA A 210 6.24 1.28 7.16
N LEU A 211 7.10 2.17 6.65
CA LEU A 211 8.42 2.47 7.20
C LEU A 211 8.55 3.96 7.58
N GLN A 212 7.47 4.51 8.16
CA GLN A 212 7.45 5.92 8.57
C GLN A 212 8.61 6.26 9.51
N GLU A 213 8.90 5.41 10.49
CA GLU A 213 9.98 5.63 11.47
C GLU A 213 11.35 5.67 10.79
N GLN A 214 11.62 4.73 9.88
CA GLN A 214 12.90 4.62 9.17
C GLN A 214 13.08 5.72 8.12
N LEU A 215 11.98 6.24 7.58
CA LEU A 215 12.01 7.34 6.62
C LEU A 215 12.12 8.70 7.30
N SER A 216 11.59 8.87 8.49
CA SER A 216 11.66 10.12 9.24
C SER A 216 13.07 10.29 9.85
N TYR A 217 13.55 11.51 9.90
CA TYR A 217 14.70 11.84 10.73
C TYR A 217 14.25 11.95 12.18
N ASP A 218 14.94 11.28 13.10
CA ASP A 218 14.76 11.51 14.53
C ASP A 218 15.16 12.95 14.85
N ASP A 219 14.19 13.78 15.21
CA ASP A 219 14.47 15.11 15.72
C ASP A 219 14.38 15.12 17.25
N PRO A 220 15.52 15.08 17.96
CA PRO A 220 15.52 15.14 19.42
C PRO A 220 15.07 16.50 19.98
N LYS A 221 14.81 17.52 19.12
CA LYS A 221 14.41 18.86 19.51
C LYS A 221 13.15 19.31 18.76
N VAL A 222 12.03 18.65 19.05
CA VAL A 222 10.71 19.17 18.67
C VAL A 222 10.50 20.46 19.45
N GLY A 223 10.58 21.62 18.79
CA GLY A 223 10.32 22.93 19.38
C GLY A 223 11.30 24.04 19.02
N GLU A 224 12.50 23.75 18.52
CA GLU A 224 13.38 24.78 17.98
C GLU A 224 13.22 24.88 16.45
N PRO A 225 13.00 26.08 15.89
CA PRO A 225 13.00 26.27 14.45
C PRO A 225 14.40 25.97 13.91
N THR A 226 14.60 24.74 13.46
CA THR A 226 15.86 24.33 12.85
C THR A 226 15.98 25.02 11.49
N PRO A 227 17.10 25.71 11.19
CA PRO A 227 17.31 26.26 9.85
C PRO A 227 17.25 25.14 8.82
N LEU A 228 16.40 25.29 7.81
CA LEU A 228 16.17 24.32 6.72
C LEU A 228 17.39 24.02 5.84
N GLN A 229 18.56 24.49 6.21
CA GLN A 229 19.82 24.14 5.57
C GLN A 229 20.24 22.67 5.80
N HIS A 230 19.48 21.91 6.64
CA HIS A 230 19.78 20.52 6.99
C HIS A 230 18.61 19.63 6.58
N VAL A 231 18.26 19.59 5.30
CA VAL A 231 17.25 18.66 4.76
C VAL A 231 17.74 17.21 4.83
N THR A 232 19.06 17.01 4.95
CA THR A 232 19.68 15.70 5.17
C THR A 232 20.50 15.73 6.44
N ARG A 233 20.00 15.16 7.54
CA ARG A 233 20.75 15.05 8.82
C ARG A 233 21.74 13.89 8.83
N ASP A 234 21.47 12.90 8.03
CA ASP A 234 22.37 11.77 7.75
C ASP A 234 22.44 11.52 6.24
N ASP A 235 23.45 10.81 5.78
CA ASP A 235 23.64 10.47 4.37
C ASP A 235 22.85 9.21 3.97
N LEU A 236 21.86 8.80 4.79
CA LEU A 236 21.11 7.58 4.56
C LEU A 236 19.96 7.80 3.57
N GLN A 237 19.78 6.82 2.69
CA GLN A 237 18.67 6.74 1.76
C GLN A 237 17.99 5.37 1.83
N MET A 238 16.68 5.34 1.65
CA MET A 238 15.92 4.09 1.57
C MET A 238 16.07 3.49 0.18
N GLN A 239 16.82 2.40 0.06
CA GLN A 239 16.99 1.70 -1.20
C GLN A 239 15.91 0.65 -1.38
N LEU A 240 15.17 0.75 -2.49
CA LEU A 240 14.17 -0.24 -2.90
C LEU A 240 14.77 -1.29 -3.83
N THR A 241 14.06 -2.41 -3.97
CA THR A 241 14.44 -3.50 -4.88
C THR A 241 13.98 -3.26 -6.32
N ILE A 242 13.10 -2.30 -6.52
CA ILE A 242 12.48 -1.98 -7.83
C ILE A 242 13.55 -1.49 -8.83
N ASP A 243 13.49 -1.99 -10.06
CA ASP A 243 14.23 -1.47 -11.21
C ASP A 243 13.36 -0.48 -11.97
N SER A 244 13.73 0.79 -11.96
CA SER A 244 12.94 1.88 -12.59
C SER A 244 12.71 1.68 -14.09
N ARG A 245 13.68 1.06 -14.79
CA ARG A 245 13.60 0.79 -16.24
C ARG A 245 12.55 -0.29 -16.50
N LEU A 246 12.64 -1.40 -15.76
CA LEU A 246 11.71 -2.52 -15.90
C LEU A 246 10.31 -2.13 -15.44
N GLN A 247 10.19 -1.37 -14.33
CA GLN A 247 8.92 -0.84 -13.84
C GLN A 247 8.21 0.01 -14.89
N ARG A 248 8.94 0.90 -15.59
CA ARG A 248 8.37 1.74 -16.66
C ARG A 248 7.84 0.91 -17.81
N ILE A 249 8.64 -0.05 -18.30
CA ILE A 249 8.25 -0.94 -19.39
C ILE A 249 7.00 -1.75 -19.00
N ALA A 250 6.99 -2.28 -17.79
CA ALA A 250 5.86 -3.07 -17.28
C ALA A 250 4.60 -2.21 -17.12
N GLN A 251 4.72 -1.01 -16.53
CA GLN A 251 3.60 -0.09 -16.32
C GLN A 251 2.97 0.37 -17.62
N ASP A 252 3.80 0.75 -18.61
CA ASP A 252 3.34 1.23 -19.90
C ASP A 252 2.63 0.11 -20.70
N ASN A 253 3.19 -1.10 -20.70
CA ASN A 253 2.56 -2.23 -21.39
C ASN A 253 1.31 -2.72 -20.68
N LEU A 254 1.28 -2.73 -19.35
CA LEU A 254 0.11 -3.07 -18.57
C LEU A 254 -1.04 -2.09 -18.82
N ALA A 255 -0.75 -0.78 -18.76
CA ALA A 255 -1.75 0.26 -19.01
C ALA A 255 -2.34 0.15 -20.42
N LYS A 256 -1.48 -0.10 -21.44
CA LYS A 256 -1.93 -0.35 -22.82
C LYS A 256 -2.83 -1.59 -22.91
N THR A 257 -2.45 -2.69 -22.26
CA THR A 257 -3.24 -3.93 -22.28
C THR A 257 -4.59 -3.73 -21.59
N VAL A 258 -4.63 -3.07 -20.43
CA VAL A 258 -5.88 -2.75 -19.72
C VAL A 258 -6.81 -1.89 -20.59
N ALA A 259 -6.26 -0.89 -21.28
CA ALA A 259 -7.05 -0.03 -22.18
C ALA A 259 -7.52 -0.78 -23.44
N GLU A 260 -6.66 -1.58 -24.06
CA GLU A 260 -6.95 -2.31 -25.30
C GLU A 260 -8.10 -3.31 -25.10
N TYR A 261 -8.10 -4.03 -23.97
CA TYR A 261 -9.13 -4.98 -23.64
C TYR A 261 -10.29 -4.40 -22.83
N GLY A 262 -10.33 -3.09 -22.59
CA GLY A 262 -11.36 -2.46 -21.76
C GLY A 262 -11.48 -3.12 -20.38
N ALA A 263 -10.36 -3.61 -19.83
CA ALA A 263 -10.34 -4.33 -18.59
C ALA A 263 -10.57 -3.39 -17.40
N LYS A 264 -11.14 -3.91 -16.33
CA LYS A 264 -11.37 -3.15 -15.10
C LYS A 264 -10.05 -2.70 -14.46
N ARG A 265 -9.07 -3.60 -14.41
CA ARG A 265 -7.75 -3.35 -13.82
C ARG A 265 -6.75 -4.44 -14.21
N GLY A 266 -5.49 -4.19 -13.96
CA GLY A 266 -4.43 -5.15 -14.18
C GLY A 266 -3.32 -5.05 -13.13
N ALA A 267 -2.59 -6.15 -12.92
CA ALA A 267 -1.38 -6.21 -12.11
C ALA A 267 -0.29 -6.98 -12.86
N LEU A 268 0.95 -6.53 -12.73
CA LEU A 268 2.12 -7.23 -13.25
C LEU A 268 3.25 -7.18 -12.21
N LEU A 269 3.74 -8.35 -11.82
CA LEU A 269 4.83 -8.53 -10.88
C LEU A 269 6.03 -9.19 -11.56
N VAL A 270 7.23 -8.73 -11.19
CA VAL A 270 8.49 -9.42 -11.49
C VAL A 270 9.21 -9.63 -10.17
N MET A 271 9.48 -10.89 -9.81
CA MET A 271 10.14 -11.28 -8.57
C MET A 271 11.39 -12.10 -8.86
N ASP A 272 12.50 -11.74 -8.21
CA ASP A 272 13.66 -12.62 -8.09
C ASP A 272 13.36 -13.69 -7.03
N SER A 273 13.20 -14.93 -7.47
CA SER A 273 12.82 -16.04 -6.59
C SER A 273 13.90 -16.48 -5.61
N ARG A 274 15.16 -16.09 -5.83
CA ARG A 274 16.28 -16.47 -4.97
C ARG A 274 16.37 -15.59 -3.74
N THR A 275 16.08 -14.31 -3.92
CA THR A 275 16.15 -13.31 -2.83
C THR A 275 14.80 -12.92 -2.28
N GLY A 276 13.73 -13.01 -3.08
CA GLY A 276 12.41 -12.46 -2.79
C GLY A 276 12.25 -11.00 -3.23
N GLU A 277 13.28 -10.39 -3.82
CA GLU A 277 13.23 -9.00 -4.31
C GLU A 277 12.15 -8.85 -5.38
N ILE A 278 11.23 -7.91 -5.18
CA ILE A 278 10.27 -7.49 -6.19
C ILE A 278 10.96 -6.43 -7.06
N LEU A 279 11.26 -6.79 -8.30
CA LEU A 279 11.91 -5.89 -9.26
C LEU A 279 10.92 -4.95 -9.93
N THR A 280 9.65 -5.36 -9.98
CA THR A 280 8.56 -4.60 -10.58
C THR A 280 7.24 -4.96 -9.92
N MET A 281 6.45 -3.95 -9.62
CA MET A 281 5.06 -4.05 -9.17
C MET A 281 4.23 -2.99 -9.89
N ALA A 282 3.76 -3.33 -11.09
CA ALA A 282 2.94 -2.45 -11.91
C ALA A 282 1.44 -2.73 -11.68
N ILE A 283 0.67 -1.68 -11.49
CA ILE A 283 -0.80 -1.73 -11.28
C ILE A 283 -1.45 -0.69 -12.22
N ALA A 284 -2.52 -1.10 -12.90
CA ALA A 284 -3.32 -0.20 -13.72
C ALA A 284 -4.82 -0.42 -13.44
N PRO A 285 -5.64 0.66 -13.29
CA PRO A 285 -5.22 2.06 -13.22
C PRO A 285 -4.45 2.39 -11.95
N THR A 286 -3.75 3.55 -11.94
CA THR A 286 -2.93 4.02 -10.81
C THR A 286 -3.12 5.54 -10.62
N TYR A 287 -2.41 6.18 -9.68
CA TYR A 287 -2.55 7.59 -9.33
C TYR A 287 -1.19 8.31 -9.25
N ASP A 288 -1.21 9.65 -9.40
CA ASP A 288 -0.03 10.48 -9.15
C ASP A 288 0.02 10.88 -7.65
N PRO A 289 1.00 10.43 -6.88
CA PRO A 289 1.12 10.76 -5.46
C PRO A 289 1.33 12.26 -5.20
N ASN A 290 1.84 13.03 -6.19
CA ASN A 290 1.93 14.49 -6.07
C ASN A 290 0.57 15.18 -6.17
N LYS A 291 -0.47 14.50 -6.71
CA LYS A 291 -1.83 15.00 -6.93
C LYS A 291 -2.87 13.99 -6.47
N TYR A 292 -2.60 13.33 -5.36
CA TYR A 292 -3.46 12.25 -4.85
C TYR A 292 -4.92 12.71 -4.65
N TYR A 293 -5.15 13.99 -4.34
CA TYR A 293 -6.48 14.57 -4.13
C TYR A 293 -7.34 14.64 -5.41
N ASP A 294 -6.75 14.47 -6.60
CA ASP A 294 -7.46 14.41 -7.88
C ASP A 294 -7.79 12.95 -8.29
N ALA A 295 -7.29 11.95 -7.54
CA ALA A 295 -7.40 10.55 -7.92
C ALA A 295 -8.65 9.89 -7.33
N ASN A 296 -9.13 8.84 -8.01
CA ASN A 296 -10.17 7.97 -7.45
C ASN A 296 -9.59 7.20 -6.25
N ILE A 297 -10.37 7.16 -5.15
CA ILE A 297 -9.99 6.49 -3.90
C ILE A 297 -9.66 5.00 -4.09
N GLU A 298 -10.30 4.34 -5.05
CA GLU A 298 -10.04 2.93 -5.37
C GLU A 298 -8.61 2.67 -5.85
N TYR A 299 -7.94 3.69 -6.42
CA TYR A 299 -6.57 3.56 -6.95
C TYR A 299 -5.50 3.58 -5.86
N PHE A 300 -5.83 3.99 -4.64
CA PHE A 300 -4.89 3.97 -3.50
C PHE A 300 -4.64 2.55 -2.98
N ARG A 301 -5.52 1.63 -3.31
CA ARG A 301 -5.41 0.24 -2.88
C ARG A 301 -4.53 -0.55 -3.83
N ASN A 302 -3.42 -1.08 -3.32
CA ASN A 302 -2.58 -2.02 -4.07
C ASN A 302 -3.23 -3.40 -4.08
N TRP A 303 -4.10 -3.63 -5.07
CA TRP A 303 -4.87 -4.86 -5.13
C TRP A 303 -4.03 -6.13 -5.37
N ALA A 304 -2.78 -5.99 -5.83
CA ALA A 304 -1.88 -7.14 -5.96
C ALA A 304 -1.52 -7.79 -4.62
N VAL A 305 -1.61 -7.03 -3.52
CA VAL A 305 -1.33 -7.52 -2.16
C VAL A 305 -2.58 -7.59 -1.28
N SER A 306 -3.66 -6.87 -1.64
CA SER A 306 -4.84 -6.73 -0.78
C SER A 306 -6.08 -7.46 -1.27
N ASP A 307 -6.17 -7.82 -2.55
CA ASP A 307 -7.38 -8.41 -3.11
C ASP A 307 -7.20 -9.88 -3.43
N LEU A 308 -8.22 -10.65 -3.10
CA LEU A 308 -8.25 -12.08 -3.32
C LEU A 308 -8.95 -12.42 -4.63
N TYR A 309 -8.42 -13.42 -5.33
CA TYR A 309 -9.06 -14.01 -6.49
C TYR A 309 -8.75 -15.50 -6.59
N GLU A 310 -9.56 -16.25 -7.30
CA GLU A 310 -9.29 -17.63 -7.61
C GLU A 310 -8.24 -17.73 -8.72
N PRO A 311 -7.06 -18.36 -8.49
CA PRO A 311 -5.95 -18.37 -9.44
C PRO A 311 -6.24 -19.16 -10.72
N GLY A 312 -7.22 -20.06 -10.66
CA GLY A 312 -7.55 -20.94 -11.76
C GLY A 312 -6.35 -21.79 -12.21
N SER A 313 -6.24 -21.99 -13.51
CA SER A 313 -5.23 -22.90 -14.09
C SER A 313 -3.77 -22.52 -13.83
N THR A 314 -3.48 -21.32 -13.34
CA THR A 314 -2.10 -20.96 -12.92
C THR A 314 -1.67 -21.68 -11.65
N PHE A 315 -2.60 -22.24 -10.89
CA PHE A 315 -2.29 -23.05 -9.71
C PHE A 315 -1.98 -24.52 -10.03
N LYS A 316 -2.31 -25.03 -11.24
CA LYS A 316 -2.09 -26.42 -11.64
C LYS A 316 -0.64 -26.90 -11.49
N PRO A 317 0.40 -26.14 -11.87
CA PRO A 317 1.78 -26.54 -11.63
C PRO A 317 2.11 -26.78 -10.16
N ILE A 318 1.54 -25.98 -9.25
CA ILE A 318 1.71 -26.15 -7.79
C ILE A 318 1.06 -27.48 -7.35
N ASN A 319 -0.14 -27.80 -7.83
CA ASN A 319 -0.81 -29.06 -7.52
C ASN A 319 -0.06 -30.27 -8.09
N VAL A 320 0.51 -30.17 -9.28
CA VAL A 320 1.39 -31.21 -9.83
C VAL A 320 2.63 -31.39 -8.96
N ALA A 321 3.24 -30.30 -8.49
CA ALA A 321 4.36 -30.36 -7.55
C ALA A 321 3.99 -31.06 -6.24
N ILE A 322 2.81 -30.76 -5.68
CA ILE A 322 2.27 -31.44 -4.48
C ILE A 322 2.14 -32.95 -4.74
N ALA A 323 1.50 -33.35 -5.84
CA ALA A 323 1.26 -34.74 -6.15
C ALA A 323 2.56 -35.53 -6.39
N LEU A 324 3.58 -34.91 -6.99
CA LEU A 324 4.91 -35.52 -7.19
C LEU A 324 5.64 -35.65 -5.84
N GLU A 325 5.64 -34.60 -5.03
CA GLU A 325 6.35 -34.58 -3.75
C GLU A 325 5.75 -35.59 -2.75
N ASP A 326 4.42 -35.72 -2.74
CA ASP A 326 3.71 -36.70 -1.91
C ASP A 326 3.74 -38.14 -2.53
N LYS A 327 4.41 -38.31 -3.68
CA LYS A 327 4.52 -39.58 -4.43
C LYS A 327 3.18 -40.18 -4.86
N ALA A 328 2.14 -39.34 -4.97
CA ALA A 328 0.84 -39.76 -5.52
C ALA A 328 0.89 -40.01 -7.02
N ILE A 329 1.86 -39.38 -7.71
CA ILE A 329 2.15 -39.60 -9.13
C ILE A 329 3.66 -39.66 -9.39
N THR A 330 4.02 -40.18 -10.57
CA THR A 330 5.35 -40.06 -11.17
C THR A 330 5.29 -39.17 -12.43
N ALA A 331 6.43 -38.70 -12.90
CA ALA A 331 6.50 -37.84 -14.10
C ALA A 331 6.01 -38.56 -15.38
N THR A 332 6.08 -39.90 -15.40
CA THR A 332 5.74 -40.76 -16.55
C THR A 332 4.33 -41.33 -16.50
N ASP A 333 3.57 -41.02 -15.44
CA ASP A 333 2.21 -41.51 -15.30
C ASP A 333 1.29 -40.94 -16.38
N LEU A 334 0.25 -41.74 -16.69
CA LEU A 334 -0.86 -41.34 -17.52
C LEU A 334 -2.13 -41.19 -16.68
N VAL A 335 -2.97 -40.24 -17.09
CA VAL A 335 -4.32 -40.05 -16.54
C VAL A 335 -5.34 -40.03 -17.68
N ASN A 336 -6.54 -40.58 -17.41
CA ASN A 336 -7.60 -40.61 -18.42
C ASN A 336 -8.36 -39.27 -18.43
N ASP A 337 -8.16 -38.48 -19.49
CA ASP A 337 -8.90 -37.24 -19.75
C ASP A 337 -10.19 -37.55 -20.53
N ALA A 338 -11.25 -37.85 -19.81
CA ALA A 338 -12.59 -38.06 -20.39
C ALA A 338 -13.23 -36.77 -20.94
N GLY A 339 -12.53 -35.60 -20.80
CA GLY A 339 -13.00 -34.30 -21.23
C GLY A 339 -14.10 -33.70 -20.34
N ARG A 340 -14.97 -34.58 -19.80
CA ARG A 340 -16.04 -34.23 -18.84
C ARG A 340 -16.23 -35.35 -17.84
N ILE A 341 -16.40 -35.00 -16.56
CA ILE A 341 -16.69 -35.95 -15.47
C ILE A 341 -17.76 -35.37 -14.55
N GLN A 342 -18.38 -36.24 -13.74
CA GLN A 342 -19.36 -35.86 -12.74
C GLN A 342 -18.77 -36.08 -11.35
N ILE A 343 -18.72 -35.01 -10.51
CA ILE A 343 -18.33 -35.10 -9.12
C ILE A 343 -19.53 -34.71 -8.25
N GLY A 344 -20.10 -35.67 -7.57
CA GLY A 344 -21.37 -35.49 -6.88
C GLY A 344 -22.46 -34.97 -7.84
N LYS A 345 -22.99 -33.79 -7.57
CA LYS A 345 -24.01 -33.12 -8.42
C LYS A 345 -23.41 -32.20 -9.49
N TRP A 346 -22.09 -32.00 -9.49
CA TRP A 346 -21.42 -30.97 -10.29
C TRP A 346 -20.68 -31.57 -11.49
N PRO A 347 -20.99 -31.13 -12.71
CA PRO A 347 -20.20 -31.47 -13.87
C PRO A 347 -18.90 -30.64 -13.90
N ILE A 348 -17.76 -31.29 -14.08
CA ILE A 348 -16.46 -30.68 -14.35
C ILE A 348 -16.08 -31.02 -15.78
N GLN A 349 -15.70 -30.03 -16.57
CA GLN A 349 -15.29 -30.25 -17.96
C GLN A 349 -14.06 -29.39 -18.32
N ASN A 350 -13.35 -29.82 -19.34
CA ASN A 350 -12.29 -29.04 -19.95
C ASN A 350 -12.90 -27.86 -20.72
N VAL A 351 -12.19 -26.71 -20.72
CA VAL A 351 -12.68 -25.49 -21.40
C VAL A 351 -12.93 -25.73 -22.90
N ASP A 352 -12.12 -26.54 -23.52
CA ASP A 352 -12.15 -26.87 -24.93
C ASP A 352 -12.89 -28.18 -25.26
N TYR A 353 -13.65 -28.74 -24.32
CA TYR A 353 -14.39 -30.01 -24.49
C TYR A 353 -15.34 -29.99 -25.69
N SER A 354 -16.01 -28.85 -25.92
CA SER A 354 -16.93 -28.69 -27.05
C SER A 354 -16.25 -28.77 -28.42
N THR A 355 -14.96 -28.44 -28.48
CA THR A 355 -14.18 -28.44 -29.73
C THR A 355 -13.34 -29.72 -29.91
N ASN A 356 -12.70 -30.16 -28.83
CA ASN A 356 -11.69 -31.22 -28.88
C ASN A 356 -12.19 -32.59 -28.32
N GLY A 357 -13.31 -32.61 -27.61
CA GLY A 357 -13.86 -33.81 -26.97
C GLY A 357 -12.92 -34.41 -25.90
N PRO A 358 -13.10 -35.74 -25.62
CA PRO A 358 -12.22 -36.47 -24.71
C PRO A 358 -10.86 -36.75 -25.37
N ARG A 359 -9.76 -36.66 -24.59
CA ARG A 359 -8.40 -36.97 -25.07
C ARG A 359 -7.94 -38.39 -24.76
N GLY A 360 -8.65 -39.09 -23.87
CA GLY A 360 -8.24 -40.43 -23.41
C GLY A 360 -7.03 -40.37 -22.47
N PRO A 361 -6.17 -41.41 -22.51
CA PRO A 361 -4.94 -41.41 -21.69
C PRO A 361 -3.96 -40.34 -22.17
N ILE A 362 -3.61 -39.40 -21.28
CA ILE A 362 -2.63 -38.33 -21.54
C ILE A 362 -1.58 -38.31 -20.43
N SER A 363 -0.38 -37.81 -20.75
CA SER A 363 0.69 -37.62 -19.77
C SER A 363 0.39 -36.48 -18.79
N ILE A 364 1.08 -36.47 -17.65
CA ILE A 364 1.01 -35.35 -16.70
C ILE A 364 1.43 -34.02 -17.37
N THR A 365 2.44 -34.07 -18.25
CA THR A 365 2.86 -32.93 -19.07
C THR A 365 1.72 -32.42 -19.95
N ASP A 366 0.97 -33.32 -20.61
CA ASP A 366 -0.16 -32.94 -21.46
C ASP A 366 -1.34 -32.37 -20.67
N VAL A 367 -1.54 -32.82 -19.42
CA VAL A 367 -2.52 -32.19 -18.50
C VAL A 367 -2.22 -30.69 -18.31
N LEU A 368 -0.95 -30.31 -18.11
CA LEU A 368 -0.53 -28.92 -18.00
C LEU A 368 -0.58 -28.21 -19.36
N ARG A 369 -0.09 -28.83 -20.42
CA ARG A 369 0.02 -28.30 -21.78
C ARG A 369 -1.35 -27.91 -22.35
N TYR A 370 -2.36 -28.79 -22.24
CA TYR A 370 -3.73 -28.53 -22.66
C TYR A 370 -4.58 -27.85 -21.58
N SER A 371 -4.02 -27.67 -20.39
CA SER A 371 -4.73 -27.13 -19.25
C SER A 371 -5.99 -27.93 -18.86
N SER A 372 -5.93 -29.30 -18.93
CA SER A 372 -7.05 -30.18 -18.62
C SER A 372 -7.50 -30.04 -17.15
N ASN A 373 -8.78 -29.72 -16.94
CA ASN A 373 -9.39 -29.72 -15.60
C ASN A 373 -9.64 -31.18 -15.15
N VAL A 374 -10.13 -32.00 -16.06
CA VAL A 374 -10.41 -33.42 -15.79
C VAL A 374 -9.13 -34.16 -15.44
N GLY A 375 -8.04 -33.93 -16.19
CA GLY A 375 -6.73 -34.47 -15.88
C GLY A 375 -6.23 -34.09 -14.49
N MET A 376 -6.40 -32.83 -14.09
CA MET A 376 -6.02 -32.40 -12.73
C MET A 376 -6.84 -33.09 -11.64
N VAL A 377 -8.14 -33.22 -11.80
CA VAL A 377 -8.97 -33.98 -10.85
C VAL A 377 -8.44 -35.42 -10.72
N ARG A 378 -8.14 -36.09 -11.84
CA ARG A 378 -7.60 -37.47 -11.84
C ARG A 378 -6.22 -37.59 -11.18
N ILE A 379 -5.40 -36.56 -11.27
CA ILE A 379 -4.12 -36.46 -10.54
C ILE A 379 -4.38 -36.36 -9.03
N MET A 380 -5.18 -35.38 -8.62
CA MET A 380 -5.35 -35.06 -7.20
C MET A 380 -6.27 -36.05 -6.45
N GLU A 381 -7.12 -36.83 -7.16
CA GLU A 381 -7.86 -37.95 -6.57
C GLU A 381 -6.95 -39.05 -6.02
N ARG A 382 -5.68 -39.14 -6.49
CA ARG A 382 -4.69 -40.11 -5.99
C ARG A 382 -4.11 -39.73 -4.64
N LEU A 383 -4.29 -38.47 -4.23
CA LEU A 383 -3.81 -37.93 -2.94
C LEU A 383 -4.97 -37.94 -1.94
N PRO A 384 -4.80 -38.51 -0.73
CA PRO A 384 -5.81 -38.41 0.33
C PRO A 384 -6.15 -36.94 0.62
N ARG A 385 -7.45 -36.60 0.67
CA ARG A 385 -7.91 -35.22 0.86
C ARG A 385 -7.35 -34.55 2.12
N ALA A 386 -7.13 -35.32 3.17
CA ALA A 386 -6.50 -34.80 4.42
C ALA A 386 -5.05 -34.36 4.17
N ASN A 387 -4.27 -35.16 3.42
CA ASN A 387 -2.89 -34.81 3.06
C ASN A 387 -2.88 -33.59 2.12
N TYR A 388 -3.82 -33.53 1.16
CA TYR A 388 -3.94 -32.41 0.26
C TYR A 388 -4.23 -31.12 1.03
N TYR A 389 -5.16 -31.16 1.99
CA TYR A 389 -5.44 -30.00 2.85
C TYR A 389 -4.21 -29.55 3.66
N GLU A 390 -3.47 -30.51 4.22
CA GLU A 390 -2.24 -30.22 4.97
C GLU A 390 -1.17 -29.56 4.10
N TRP A 391 -1.05 -29.96 2.83
CA TRP A 391 -0.21 -29.27 1.87
C TRP A 391 -0.64 -27.81 1.67
N LEU A 392 -1.92 -27.56 1.42
CA LEU A 392 -2.43 -26.21 1.17
C LEU A 392 -2.25 -25.29 2.38
N GLU A 393 -2.61 -25.77 3.58
CA GLU A 393 -2.61 -24.97 4.80
C GLU A 393 -1.20 -24.85 5.40
N GLN A 394 -0.51 -25.97 5.66
CA GLN A 394 0.71 -25.95 6.48
C GLN A 394 1.99 -25.83 5.65
N LYS A 395 2.05 -26.50 4.50
CA LYS A 395 3.24 -26.49 3.66
C LYS A 395 3.32 -25.21 2.82
N LEU A 396 2.25 -24.91 2.08
CA LEU A 396 2.16 -23.72 1.23
C LEU A 396 1.79 -22.46 2.01
N GLY A 397 1.11 -22.55 3.15
CA GLY A 397 0.66 -21.42 3.96
C GLY A 397 -0.39 -20.55 3.24
N LEU A 398 -1.36 -21.18 2.51
CA LEU A 398 -2.35 -20.40 1.74
C LEU A 398 -3.22 -19.48 2.59
N GLY A 399 -3.41 -19.81 3.88
CA GLY A 399 -4.14 -18.97 4.84
C GLY A 399 -3.31 -17.85 5.45
N ASP A 400 -2.02 -17.78 5.15
CA ASP A 400 -1.09 -16.84 5.76
C ASP A 400 -0.79 -15.65 4.85
N ARG A 401 -0.17 -14.62 5.41
CA ARG A 401 0.44 -13.51 4.65
C ARG A 401 1.80 -13.92 4.13
N THR A 402 2.24 -13.29 3.03
CA THR A 402 3.61 -13.49 2.53
C THR A 402 4.66 -12.83 3.41
N GLY A 403 4.28 -11.80 4.17
CA GLY A 403 5.17 -10.99 5.00
C GLY A 403 5.90 -9.90 4.21
N ILE A 404 5.34 -9.44 3.08
CA ILE A 404 5.88 -8.31 2.34
C ILE A 404 5.90 -7.04 3.21
N ASP A 405 6.89 -6.20 2.98
CA ASP A 405 7.10 -4.90 3.64
C ASP A 405 6.18 -3.77 3.14
N LEU A 406 5.03 -4.13 2.57
CA LEU A 406 3.97 -3.20 2.18
C LEU A 406 2.75 -3.33 3.09
N PRO A 407 2.04 -2.22 3.38
CA PRO A 407 0.84 -2.27 4.21
C PRO A 407 -0.37 -2.83 3.45
N GLY A 408 -1.36 -3.31 4.20
CA GLY A 408 -2.64 -3.73 3.64
C GLY A 408 -2.65 -5.14 3.03
N GLU A 409 -1.64 -5.96 3.31
CA GLU A 409 -1.61 -7.34 2.86
C GLU A 409 -2.75 -8.16 3.47
N THR A 410 -3.43 -8.94 2.65
CA THR A 410 -4.56 -9.80 3.03
C THR A 410 -4.13 -11.28 3.04
N ASN A 411 -4.61 -12.02 4.03
CA ASN A 411 -4.45 -13.47 4.09
C ASN A 411 -5.22 -14.13 2.93
N GLY A 412 -4.67 -15.23 2.38
CA GLY A 412 -5.43 -16.10 1.49
C GLY A 412 -6.62 -16.76 2.19
N GLN A 413 -7.55 -17.29 1.43
CA GLN A 413 -8.75 -17.94 1.95
C GLN A 413 -8.86 -19.37 1.43
N ILE A 414 -8.87 -20.33 2.34
CA ILE A 414 -9.16 -21.74 2.09
C ILE A 414 -10.37 -22.15 2.93
N LYS A 415 -11.09 -23.19 2.49
CA LYS A 415 -12.20 -23.76 3.25
C LYS A 415 -11.71 -24.36 4.55
N ALA A 416 -12.59 -24.41 5.56
CA ALA A 416 -12.26 -25.10 6.79
C ALA A 416 -11.94 -26.60 6.52
N ARG A 417 -11.02 -27.16 7.31
CA ARG A 417 -10.51 -28.54 7.13
C ARG A 417 -11.63 -29.58 6.98
N ASP A 418 -12.60 -29.54 7.89
CA ASP A 418 -13.70 -30.53 7.89
C ASP A 418 -14.58 -30.40 6.65
N GLN A 419 -14.81 -29.19 6.17
CA GLN A 419 -15.53 -28.92 4.93
C GLN A 419 -14.74 -29.44 3.73
N PHE A 420 -13.45 -29.15 3.63
CA PHE A 420 -12.60 -29.57 2.52
C PHE A 420 -12.45 -31.10 2.48
N VAL A 421 -12.11 -31.73 3.58
CA VAL A 421 -11.89 -33.20 3.65
C VAL A 421 -13.19 -33.96 3.47
N GLY A 422 -14.30 -33.43 3.97
CA GLY A 422 -15.63 -34.01 3.81
C GLY A 422 -16.25 -33.93 2.41
N SER A 423 -15.69 -33.09 1.54
CA SER A 423 -16.26 -32.77 0.23
C SER A 423 -15.34 -33.20 -0.93
N GLU A 424 -15.81 -34.08 -1.81
CA GLU A 424 -15.10 -34.43 -3.05
C GLU A 424 -15.04 -33.23 -4.00
N VAL A 425 -16.06 -32.38 -4.00
CA VAL A 425 -16.16 -31.22 -4.89
C VAL A 425 -15.12 -30.17 -4.54
N GLU A 426 -14.89 -29.90 -3.26
CA GLU A 426 -13.90 -28.94 -2.83
C GLU A 426 -12.47 -29.35 -3.25
N ALA A 427 -12.10 -30.60 -3.04
CA ALA A 427 -10.80 -31.11 -3.49
C ALA A 427 -10.67 -31.08 -5.02
N ALA A 428 -11.76 -31.46 -5.74
CA ALA A 428 -11.78 -31.45 -7.19
C ALA A 428 -11.64 -30.05 -7.78
N THR A 429 -12.38 -29.03 -7.25
CA THR A 429 -12.28 -27.65 -7.74
C THR A 429 -10.92 -27.04 -7.41
N THR A 430 -10.38 -27.31 -6.22
CA THR A 430 -9.05 -26.86 -5.81
C THR A 430 -7.95 -27.44 -6.71
N SER A 431 -8.14 -28.63 -7.28
CA SER A 431 -7.16 -29.26 -8.18
C SER A 431 -6.85 -28.43 -9.42
N PHE A 432 -7.80 -27.60 -9.88
CA PHE A 432 -7.59 -26.70 -11.03
C PHE A 432 -7.66 -25.20 -10.64
N GLY A 433 -7.54 -24.89 -9.34
CA GLY A 433 -7.35 -23.53 -8.83
C GLY A 433 -8.62 -22.76 -8.54
N GLN A 434 -9.74 -23.43 -8.24
CA GLN A 434 -11.01 -22.82 -7.82
C GLN A 434 -11.43 -23.31 -6.42
N GLY A 435 -12.37 -22.62 -5.78
CA GLY A 435 -12.85 -22.96 -4.43
C GLY A 435 -11.98 -22.41 -3.28
N PHE A 436 -10.91 -21.72 -3.60
CA PHE A 436 -10.08 -20.96 -2.66
C PHE A 436 -9.59 -19.67 -3.34
N SER A 437 -9.10 -18.72 -2.57
CA SER A 437 -8.59 -17.47 -3.14
C SER A 437 -7.30 -17.02 -2.48
N LEU A 438 -6.46 -16.34 -3.27
CA LEU A 438 -5.17 -15.81 -2.87
C LEU A 438 -4.90 -14.48 -3.58
N THR A 439 -3.89 -13.75 -3.14
CA THR A 439 -3.45 -12.51 -3.78
C THR A 439 -2.53 -12.79 -4.97
N VAL A 440 -2.38 -11.80 -5.85
CA VAL A 440 -1.41 -11.88 -6.97
C VAL A 440 -0.01 -12.14 -6.44
N LEU A 441 0.35 -11.51 -5.32
CA LEU A 441 1.65 -11.67 -4.69
C LEU A 441 1.86 -13.09 -4.14
N GLN A 442 0.87 -13.67 -3.45
CA GLN A 442 0.94 -15.06 -2.96
C GLN A 442 1.15 -16.05 -4.12
N LEU A 443 0.46 -15.85 -5.24
CA LEU A 443 0.67 -16.71 -6.42
C LEU A 443 2.08 -16.56 -6.98
N ALA A 444 2.62 -15.35 -7.07
CA ALA A 444 4.00 -15.12 -7.51
C ALA A 444 5.02 -15.78 -6.56
N GLN A 445 4.81 -15.66 -5.25
CA GLN A 445 5.65 -16.30 -4.23
C GLN A 445 5.67 -17.83 -4.36
N LEU A 446 4.51 -18.46 -4.56
CA LEU A 446 4.40 -19.92 -4.74
C LEU A 446 5.14 -20.38 -5.99
N HIS A 447 4.99 -19.67 -7.12
CA HIS A 447 5.78 -19.96 -8.33
C HIS A 447 7.27 -19.67 -8.13
N GLY A 448 7.60 -18.69 -7.28
CA GLY A 448 8.97 -18.44 -6.84
C GLY A 448 9.61 -19.65 -6.19
N SER A 449 8.85 -20.46 -5.45
CA SER A 449 9.38 -21.70 -4.88
C SER A 449 9.76 -22.73 -5.94
N LEU A 450 8.99 -22.82 -7.04
CA LEU A 450 9.35 -23.68 -8.17
C LEU A 450 10.66 -23.20 -8.83
N ALA A 451 10.83 -21.89 -9.00
CA ALA A 451 12.04 -21.30 -9.57
C ALA A 451 13.24 -21.40 -8.64
N ASN A 452 13.04 -21.48 -7.32
CA ASN A 452 14.11 -21.50 -6.31
C ASN A 452 14.35 -22.88 -5.71
N ARG A 453 14.29 -23.92 -6.51
CA ARG A 453 14.58 -25.31 -6.08
C ARG A 453 13.73 -25.74 -4.87
N GLY A 454 12.48 -25.32 -4.82
CA GLY A 454 11.51 -25.62 -3.78
C GLY A 454 11.58 -24.74 -2.52
N LYS A 455 12.38 -23.72 -2.50
CA LYS A 455 12.49 -22.79 -1.36
C LYS A 455 11.51 -21.63 -1.52
N LEU A 456 10.61 -21.50 -0.57
CA LEU A 456 9.70 -20.35 -0.42
C LEU A 456 10.41 -19.23 0.32
N VAL A 457 10.53 -18.06 -0.30
CA VAL A 457 11.16 -16.86 0.25
C VAL A 457 10.13 -15.77 0.51
N THR A 458 10.42 -14.85 1.43
CA THR A 458 9.58 -13.68 1.71
C THR A 458 9.75 -12.63 0.61
N PRO A 459 8.70 -12.26 -0.15
CA PRO A 459 8.75 -11.16 -1.10
C PRO A 459 8.99 -9.83 -0.37
N HIS A 460 9.74 -8.91 -1.00
CA HIS A 460 9.99 -7.59 -0.42
C HIS A 460 10.32 -6.54 -1.48
N VAL A 461 10.02 -5.28 -1.17
CA VAL A 461 10.30 -4.11 -2.02
C VAL A 461 11.38 -3.20 -1.43
N VAL A 462 11.79 -3.41 -0.17
CA VAL A 462 12.82 -2.62 0.50
C VAL A 462 14.10 -3.44 0.63
N ARG A 463 15.21 -2.89 0.20
CA ARG A 463 16.53 -3.48 0.44
C ARG A 463 17.05 -3.09 1.83
N GLY A 464 16.97 -1.79 2.18
CA GLY A 464 17.39 -1.25 3.47
C GLY A 464 17.72 0.24 3.40
N LEU A 465 18.24 0.77 4.49
CA LEU A 465 18.88 2.09 4.52
C LEU A 465 20.33 1.91 4.11
N THR A 466 20.75 2.69 3.10
CA THR A 466 22.13 2.67 2.57
C THR A 466 22.79 4.03 2.77
N ASN A 467 24.09 4.03 3.06
CA ASN A 467 24.92 5.23 3.11
C ASN A 467 25.38 5.66 1.69
N ALA A 468 26.16 6.73 1.61
CA ALA A 468 26.68 7.27 0.36
C ALA A 468 27.60 6.26 -0.38
N GLU A 469 28.24 5.36 0.34
CA GLU A 469 29.11 4.30 -0.19
C GLU A 469 28.32 3.08 -0.69
N GLY A 470 26.99 3.05 -0.48
CA GLY A 470 26.09 1.96 -0.85
C GLY A 470 26.08 0.80 0.16
N GLU A 471 26.64 0.99 1.35
CA GLU A 471 26.60 -0.01 2.42
C GLU A 471 25.25 0.02 3.13
N ILE A 472 24.67 -1.16 3.39
CA ILE A 472 23.40 -1.30 4.11
C ILE A 472 23.66 -1.14 5.61
N THR A 473 23.13 -0.09 6.21
CA THR A 473 23.23 0.20 7.65
C THR A 473 22.06 -0.38 8.44
N TRP A 474 20.91 -0.57 7.79
CA TRP A 474 19.73 -1.19 8.34
C TRP A 474 18.95 -1.92 7.24
N ALA A 475 18.39 -3.06 7.56
CA ALA A 475 17.47 -3.79 6.68
C ALA A 475 16.33 -4.40 7.49
N PRO A 476 15.12 -4.56 6.92
CA PRO A 476 14.02 -5.28 7.57
C PRO A 476 14.42 -6.73 7.87
N GLU A 477 14.02 -7.24 9.03
CA GLU A 477 14.14 -8.66 9.33
C GLU A 477 13.20 -9.47 8.42
N ARG A 478 13.69 -10.58 7.88
CA ARG A 478 12.91 -11.47 7.01
C ARG A 478 12.97 -12.90 7.52
N ALA A 479 11.85 -13.60 7.35
CA ALA A 479 11.82 -15.03 7.68
C ALA A 479 12.81 -15.80 6.80
N ALA A 480 13.44 -16.82 7.38
CA ALA A 480 14.30 -17.72 6.65
C ALA A 480 13.52 -18.46 5.55
N ALA A 481 14.17 -18.72 4.43
CA ALA A 481 13.58 -19.47 3.33
C ALA A 481 13.13 -20.88 3.79
N LYS A 482 11.88 -21.24 3.50
CA LYS A 482 11.27 -22.53 3.87
C LYS A 482 11.34 -23.51 2.68
N GLN A 483 11.96 -24.68 2.86
CA GLN A 483 11.93 -25.73 1.85
C GLN A 483 10.53 -26.37 1.83
N ILE A 484 9.80 -26.24 0.73
CA ILE A 484 8.46 -26.83 0.57
C ILE A 484 8.42 -27.94 -0.47
N PHE A 485 9.27 -27.90 -1.50
CA PHE A 485 9.42 -28.97 -2.51
C PHE A 485 10.88 -29.38 -2.63
N SER A 486 11.14 -30.60 -3.10
CA SER A 486 12.48 -31.03 -3.45
C SER A 486 12.98 -30.34 -4.74
N PRO A 487 14.30 -30.17 -4.94
CA PRO A 487 14.85 -29.66 -6.19
C PRO A 487 14.48 -30.51 -7.41
N GLU A 488 14.31 -31.82 -7.21
CA GLU A 488 13.91 -32.74 -8.27
C GLU A 488 12.47 -32.51 -8.72
N THR A 489 11.53 -32.40 -7.79
CA THR A 489 10.13 -32.08 -8.08
C THR A 489 10.02 -30.77 -8.85
N THR A 490 10.72 -29.72 -8.42
CA THR A 490 10.65 -28.43 -9.09
C THR A 490 11.22 -28.48 -10.50
N ARG A 491 12.32 -29.20 -10.73
CA ARG A 491 12.91 -29.40 -12.06
C ARG A 491 11.91 -30.09 -13.00
N ILE A 492 11.28 -31.16 -12.54
CA ILE A 492 10.28 -31.92 -13.33
C ILE A 492 9.11 -31.00 -13.71
N VAL A 493 8.57 -30.22 -12.76
CA VAL A 493 7.45 -29.30 -13.02
C VAL A 493 7.83 -28.19 -13.98
N LEU A 494 9.04 -27.63 -13.86
CA LEU A 494 9.52 -26.59 -14.78
C LEU A 494 9.70 -27.14 -16.21
N ASP A 495 10.18 -28.38 -16.37
CA ASP A 495 10.25 -29.04 -17.68
C ASP A 495 8.85 -29.19 -18.28
N MET A 496 7.86 -29.61 -17.48
CA MET A 496 6.47 -29.70 -17.93
C MET A 496 5.88 -28.33 -18.32
N MET A 497 6.17 -27.29 -17.52
CA MET A 497 5.71 -25.92 -17.79
C MET A 497 6.38 -25.32 -19.04
N LYS A 498 7.59 -25.74 -19.38
CA LYS A 498 8.26 -25.35 -20.63
C LYS A 498 7.46 -25.81 -21.86
N ASP A 499 6.90 -27.02 -21.83
CA ASP A 499 6.10 -27.55 -22.95
C ASP A 499 4.78 -26.78 -23.12
N VAL A 500 4.22 -26.21 -22.06
CA VAL A 500 3.07 -25.28 -22.15
C VAL A 500 3.38 -24.05 -23.01
N VAL A 501 4.63 -23.53 -22.93
CA VAL A 501 5.08 -22.39 -23.73
C VAL A 501 5.53 -22.81 -25.13
N ASN A 502 6.18 -23.94 -25.26
CA ASN A 502 6.68 -24.40 -26.56
C ASN A 502 5.52 -24.78 -27.53
N ASP A 503 4.57 -25.56 -27.06
CA ASP A 503 3.56 -26.18 -27.92
C ASP A 503 2.14 -26.17 -27.31
N GLY A 504 1.92 -25.43 -26.21
CA GLY A 504 0.65 -25.42 -25.49
C GLY A 504 -0.05 -24.06 -25.48
N THR A 505 -0.90 -23.88 -24.48
CA THR A 505 -1.73 -22.67 -24.29
C THR A 505 -0.94 -21.40 -24.01
N GLY A 506 0.34 -21.51 -23.68
CA GLY A 506 1.24 -20.38 -23.36
C GLY A 506 2.15 -19.92 -24.50
N SER A 507 1.96 -20.42 -25.72
CA SER A 507 2.87 -20.21 -26.86
C SER A 507 3.10 -18.72 -27.21
N ALA A 508 2.15 -17.84 -26.91
CA ALA A 508 2.30 -16.40 -27.10
C ALA A 508 3.38 -15.75 -26.20
N ALA A 509 3.84 -16.46 -25.16
CA ALA A 509 4.95 -16.00 -24.30
C ALA A 509 6.32 -16.56 -24.74
N LYS A 510 6.40 -17.28 -25.86
CA LYS A 510 7.66 -17.83 -26.37
C LYS A 510 8.65 -16.70 -26.66
N LEU A 511 9.87 -16.87 -26.18
CA LEU A 511 10.94 -15.90 -26.32
C LEU A 511 12.08 -16.53 -27.15
N ASP A 512 12.46 -15.86 -28.25
CA ASP A 512 13.48 -16.36 -29.13
C ASP A 512 14.85 -16.39 -28.42
N GLY A 513 15.51 -17.53 -28.50
CA GLY A 513 16.81 -17.72 -27.84
C GLY A 513 16.73 -18.12 -26.37
N TYR A 514 15.56 -18.21 -25.75
CA TYR A 514 15.40 -18.53 -24.33
C TYR A 514 14.34 -19.58 -24.09
N GLN A 515 14.58 -20.46 -23.13
CA GLN A 515 13.55 -21.37 -22.64
C GLN A 515 12.78 -20.71 -21.50
N VAL A 516 11.46 -20.64 -21.67
CA VAL A 516 10.52 -20.07 -20.69
C VAL A 516 9.57 -21.18 -20.24
N ALA A 517 9.43 -21.36 -18.94
CA ALA A 517 8.37 -22.15 -18.33
C ALA A 517 7.18 -21.23 -18.03
N GLY A 518 5.96 -21.68 -18.31
CA GLY A 518 4.79 -20.83 -18.07
C GLY A 518 3.48 -21.57 -17.92
N LYS A 519 2.45 -20.86 -17.46
CA LYS A 519 1.08 -21.38 -17.36
C LYS A 519 0.06 -20.27 -17.53
N THR A 520 -0.92 -20.49 -18.39
CA THR A 520 -2.10 -19.64 -18.57
C THR A 520 -3.13 -19.89 -17.49
N GLY A 521 -3.83 -18.85 -17.08
CA GLY A 521 -5.04 -18.89 -16.26
C GLY A 521 -6.19 -18.14 -16.92
N THR A 522 -7.38 -18.70 -16.78
CA THR A 522 -8.64 -18.03 -17.10
C THR A 522 -9.66 -18.57 -16.11
N ALA A 523 -10.03 -17.75 -15.14
CA ALA A 523 -10.99 -18.10 -14.11
C ALA A 523 -12.24 -17.23 -14.28
N GLN A 524 -13.43 -17.83 -14.11
CA GLN A 524 -14.67 -17.08 -13.98
C GLN A 524 -14.72 -16.45 -12.60
N LYS A 525 -15.29 -15.26 -12.49
CA LYS A 525 -15.48 -14.60 -11.21
C LYS A 525 -16.72 -15.13 -10.51
N ALA A 526 -16.58 -15.44 -9.22
CA ALA A 526 -17.73 -15.70 -8.39
C ALA A 526 -18.55 -14.41 -8.19
N THR A 527 -19.87 -14.51 -8.33
CA THR A 527 -20.81 -13.44 -8.03
C THR A 527 -21.02 -13.34 -6.52
N GLU A 528 -21.63 -12.26 -6.06
CA GLU A 528 -22.04 -12.08 -4.65
C GLU A 528 -22.94 -13.22 -4.14
N TYR A 529 -23.61 -13.92 -5.01
CA TYR A 529 -24.50 -15.06 -4.69
C TYR A 529 -23.77 -16.42 -4.70
N GLY A 530 -22.44 -16.45 -4.85
CA GLY A 530 -21.65 -17.69 -4.87
C GLY A 530 -21.80 -18.52 -6.14
N THR A 531 -22.36 -17.95 -7.21
CA THR A 531 -22.38 -18.55 -8.56
C THR A 531 -21.30 -17.91 -9.43
N TYR A 532 -20.88 -18.60 -10.50
CA TYR A 532 -19.95 -18.01 -11.47
C TYR A 532 -20.69 -17.16 -12.49
N GLY A 533 -20.18 -15.93 -12.73
CA GLY A 533 -20.68 -15.00 -13.73
C GLY A 533 -19.92 -15.12 -15.07
N ASP A 534 -20.28 -14.25 -16.03
CA ASP A 534 -19.59 -14.15 -17.33
C ASP A 534 -18.25 -13.42 -17.24
N GLN A 535 -18.02 -12.67 -16.17
CA GLN A 535 -16.78 -11.94 -15.93
C GLN A 535 -15.64 -12.92 -15.65
N ARG A 536 -14.46 -12.60 -16.19
CA ARG A 536 -13.28 -13.45 -16.11
C ARG A 536 -12.09 -12.68 -15.53
N ILE A 537 -11.18 -13.42 -14.92
CA ILE A 537 -9.83 -12.97 -14.63
C ILE A 537 -8.89 -13.80 -15.51
N THR A 538 -8.06 -13.12 -16.29
CA THR A 538 -7.07 -13.76 -17.15
C THR A 538 -5.69 -13.52 -16.60
N SER A 539 -4.85 -14.54 -16.60
CA SER A 539 -3.52 -14.48 -16.03
C SER A 539 -2.51 -15.32 -16.81
N PHE A 540 -1.26 -14.96 -16.69
CA PHE A 540 -0.14 -15.76 -17.15
C PHE A 540 1.02 -15.62 -16.18
N VAL A 541 1.54 -16.76 -15.72
CA VAL A 541 2.76 -16.84 -14.93
C VAL A 541 3.86 -17.47 -15.75
N SER A 542 5.06 -16.92 -15.65
CA SER A 542 6.25 -17.48 -16.27
C SER A 542 7.43 -17.54 -15.31
N ILE A 543 8.33 -18.46 -15.57
CA ILE A 543 9.63 -18.60 -14.90
C ILE A 543 10.71 -18.63 -15.99
N ALA A 544 11.71 -17.77 -15.88
CA ALA A 544 12.77 -17.63 -16.85
C ALA A 544 14.11 -17.24 -16.19
N PRO A 545 15.25 -17.64 -16.81
CA PRO A 545 15.37 -18.69 -17.79
C PRO A 545 15.13 -20.08 -17.17
N VAL A 546 14.76 -21.09 -17.94
CA VAL A 546 14.56 -22.47 -17.40
C VAL A 546 15.90 -23.14 -17.08
N SER A 547 16.96 -22.82 -17.84
CA SER A 547 18.31 -23.34 -17.64
C SER A 547 18.93 -22.97 -16.28
N ASP A 548 18.58 -21.80 -15.74
CA ASP A 548 18.98 -21.30 -14.41
C ASP A 548 17.83 -20.51 -13.78
N PRO A 549 16.77 -21.19 -13.28
CA PRO A 549 15.53 -20.54 -12.88
C PRO A 549 15.75 -19.46 -11.81
N ARG A 550 15.21 -18.27 -12.07
CA ARG A 550 15.41 -17.13 -11.17
C ARG A 550 14.22 -16.17 -11.11
N TYR A 551 13.69 -15.77 -12.25
CA TYR A 551 12.67 -14.71 -12.28
C TYR A 551 11.28 -15.29 -12.51
N VAL A 552 10.33 -14.85 -11.67
CA VAL A 552 8.91 -15.08 -11.86
C VAL A 552 8.31 -13.79 -12.42
N VAL A 553 7.63 -13.90 -13.57
CA VAL A 553 6.85 -12.80 -14.15
C VAL A 553 5.38 -13.23 -14.18
N LEU A 554 4.52 -12.51 -13.49
CA LEU A 554 3.10 -12.78 -13.37
C LEU A 554 2.29 -11.57 -13.80
N ALA A 555 1.41 -11.73 -14.79
CA ALA A 555 0.41 -10.76 -15.16
C ALA A 555 -1.00 -11.29 -14.87
N VAL A 556 -1.83 -10.43 -14.28
CA VAL A 556 -3.25 -10.70 -13.99
C VAL A 556 -4.08 -9.54 -14.49
N ILE A 557 -5.06 -9.81 -15.35
CA ILE A 557 -5.96 -8.82 -15.92
C ILE A 557 -7.38 -9.16 -15.49
N ASP A 558 -8.01 -8.23 -14.80
CA ASP A 558 -9.35 -8.38 -14.22
C ASP A 558 -10.42 -7.82 -15.16
N GLU A 559 -11.39 -8.67 -15.51
CA GLU A 559 -12.53 -8.37 -16.39
C GLU A 559 -12.15 -7.84 -17.79
N PRO A 560 -11.18 -8.46 -18.50
CA PRO A 560 -10.93 -8.10 -19.88
C PRO A 560 -12.14 -8.40 -20.74
N GLN A 561 -12.45 -7.51 -21.69
CA GLN A 561 -13.58 -7.62 -22.59
C GLN A 561 -13.19 -8.33 -23.90
N GLY A 562 -14.17 -8.92 -24.57
CA GLY A 562 -14.02 -9.60 -25.85
C GLY A 562 -14.11 -11.14 -25.76
N GLU A 563 -14.57 -11.77 -26.84
CA GLU A 563 -14.79 -13.21 -26.91
C GLU A 563 -13.51 -14.03 -26.71
N ASN A 564 -12.37 -13.50 -27.18
CA ASN A 564 -11.06 -14.15 -27.12
C ASN A 564 -10.19 -13.66 -25.94
N ALA A 565 -10.78 -13.08 -24.89
CA ALA A 565 -10.07 -12.58 -23.74
C ALA A 565 -9.66 -13.72 -22.79
N TYR A 566 -8.65 -14.50 -23.18
CA TYR A 566 -8.06 -15.59 -22.41
C TYR A 566 -6.64 -15.26 -21.94
N GLY A 567 -6.12 -16.00 -20.96
CA GLY A 567 -4.76 -15.80 -20.45
C GLY A 567 -3.68 -15.91 -21.53
N GLY A 568 -3.86 -16.79 -22.51
CA GLY A 568 -2.94 -16.96 -23.65
C GLY A 568 -2.96 -15.80 -24.63
N THR A 569 -4.08 -15.08 -24.78
CA THR A 569 -4.23 -13.98 -25.75
C THR A 569 -4.02 -12.60 -25.12
N VAL A 570 -4.31 -12.43 -23.83
CA VAL A 570 -4.22 -11.15 -23.10
C VAL A 570 -2.94 -11.06 -22.28
N ALA A 571 -2.74 -12.03 -21.35
CA ALA A 571 -1.68 -11.93 -20.36
C ALA A 571 -0.32 -12.47 -20.87
N ALA A 572 -0.31 -13.53 -21.68
CA ALA A 572 0.95 -14.10 -22.19
C ALA A 572 1.74 -13.16 -23.10
N PRO A 573 1.14 -12.40 -24.05
CA PRO A 573 1.87 -11.40 -24.84
C PRO A 573 2.42 -10.25 -23.99
N LEU A 574 1.69 -9.83 -22.95
CA LEU A 574 2.14 -8.82 -22.01
C LEU A 574 3.40 -9.30 -21.26
N VAL A 575 3.36 -10.53 -20.73
CA VAL A 575 4.51 -11.13 -20.03
C VAL A 575 5.71 -11.28 -20.97
N LYS A 576 5.51 -11.66 -22.24
CA LYS A 576 6.58 -11.74 -23.24
C LYS A 576 7.32 -10.42 -23.38
N LYS A 577 6.62 -9.29 -23.54
CA LYS A 577 7.23 -7.96 -23.66
C LYS A 577 8.10 -7.60 -22.45
N VAL A 578 7.66 -8.01 -21.27
CA VAL A 578 8.44 -7.78 -20.03
C VAL A 578 9.65 -8.71 -19.96
N LEU A 579 9.51 -9.97 -20.35
CA LEU A 579 10.64 -10.92 -20.43
C LEU A 579 11.71 -10.47 -21.42
N GLU A 580 11.32 -9.98 -22.61
CA GLU A 580 12.25 -9.41 -23.60
C GLU A 580 13.13 -8.31 -23.02
N SER A 581 12.52 -7.46 -22.18
CA SER A 581 13.25 -6.39 -21.49
C SER A 581 14.07 -6.91 -20.32
N LEU A 582 13.53 -7.84 -19.55
CA LEU A 582 14.18 -8.43 -18.37
C LEU A 582 15.49 -9.13 -18.76
N VAL A 583 15.50 -9.94 -19.82
CA VAL A 583 16.69 -10.67 -20.25
C VAL A 583 17.82 -9.73 -20.66
N VAL A 584 17.48 -8.59 -21.27
CA VAL A 584 18.46 -7.56 -21.65
C VAL A 584 18.96 -6.80 -20.41
N LEU A 585 18.05 -6.36 -19.54
CA LEU A 585 18.41 -5.55 -18.37
C LEU A 585 19.24 -6.32 -17.33
N GLU A 586 18.96 -7.61 -17.18
CA GLU A 586 19.68 -8.50 -16.26
C GLU A 586 20.88 -9.23 -16.94
N GLY A 587 21.14 -8.95 -18.22
CA GLY A 587 22.27 -9.53 -18.96
C GLY A 587 22.22 -11.05 -19.10
N ILE A 588 21.00 -11.62 -19.22
CA ILE A 588 20.82 -13.07 -19.32
C ILE A 588 21.22 -13.53 -20.72
N ALA A 589 22.19 -14.45 -20.77
CA ALA A 589 22.65 -15.02 -22.05
C ALA A 589 21.59 -15.95 -22.66
N PRO A 590 21.41 -15.96 -23.99
CA PRO A 590 20.55 -16.93 -24.67
C PRO A 590 20.98 -18.38 -24.43
N ASP A 591 20.02 -19.30 -24.43
CA ASP A 591 20.30 -20.73 -24.28
C ASP A 591 21.11 -21.27 -25.48
N ALA A 592 22.19 -21.97 -25.23
CA ALA A 592 23.14 -22.47 -26.23
C ALA A 592 22.51 -23.44 -27.28
N SER A 593 21.31 -23.97 -27.01
CA SER A 593 20.57 -24.88 -27.89
C SER A 593 19.59 -24.18 -28.84
N SER A 594 19.48 -22.85 -28.79
CA SER A 594 18.50 -22.10 -29.60
C SER A 594 18.97 -21.88 -31.05
N PRO A 595 18.12 -21.97 -32.07
CA PRO A 595 18.52 -21.80 -33.48
C PRO A 595 19.23 -20.48 -33.79
N SER A 596 18.91 -19.40 -33.06
CA SER A 596 19.53 -18.09 -33.22
C SER A 596 20.99 -18.03 -32.74
N SER A 597 21.38 -18.84 -31.76
CA SER A 597 22.79 -18.91 -31.30
C SER A 597 23.69 -19.61 -32.31
N ARG A 598 23.17 -20.53 -33.16
CA ARG A 598 23.93 -21.15 -34.25
C ARG A 598 24.19 -20.21 -35.42
N GLN A 599 23.35 -19.23 -35.69
CA GLN A 599 23.57 -18.26 -36.78
C GLN A 599 24.59 -17.18 -36.41
N GLN A 600 24.72 -16.80 -35.13
CA GLN A 600 25.76 -15.85 -34.71
C GLN A 600 27.15 -16.46 -34.58
N GLN A 601 27.27 -17.79 -34.38
CA GLN A 601 28.58 -18.48 -34.35
C GLN A 601 29.09 -18.89 -35.75
N GLN A 602 28.29 -18.71 -36.83
CA GLN A 602 28.65 -19.05 -38.21
C GLN A 602 28.97 -17.86 -39.11
N GLN A 603 29.13 -16.63 -38.59
CA GLN A 603 29.75 -15.57 -39.36
C GLN A 603 31.28 -15.78 -39.30
N PRO A 604 31.94 -16.21 -40.39
CA PRO A 604 33.40 -16.24 -40.47
C PRO A 604 33.90 -14.80 -40.42
N ASP A 605 34.97 -14.57 -39.69
CA ASP A 605 35.78 -13.35 -39.76
C ASP A 605 36.20 -13.07 -41.22
N ALA A 606 35.35 -12.34 -41.96
CA ALA A 606 35.69 -11.85 -43.30
C ALA A 606 36.38 -10.49 -43.17
N ASN A 607 37.54 -10.47 -42.50
CA ASN A 607 38.50 -9.39 -42.56
C ASN A 607 39.92 -9.88 -42.24
N GLN A 608 40.44 -10.74 -43.13
CA GLN A 608 41.91 -10.88 -43.33
C GLN A 608 42.10 -11.06 -44.83
N ASN A 609 42.30 -9.92 -45.51
CA ASN A 609 43.23 -9.72 -46.61
C ASN A 609 43.42 -8.22 -46.85
#